data_1e63bd5d83624254fa7a5da435b8239d
#
_entry.id   1e63bd5d83624254fa7a5da435b8239d
#
_cell.length_a   1.000
_cell.length_b   1.000
_cell.length_c   1.000
_cell.angle_alpha   90.00
_cell.angle_beta   90.00
_cell.angle_gamma   90.00
#
_symmetry.space_group_name_H-M   'P 1'
#
loop_
_entity.id
_entity.type
_entity.pdbx_description
1 polymer ?
#
loop_
_entity_poly.entity_id
_entity_poly.type
_entity_poly.pdbx_seq_one_letter_code
_entity_poly.pdbx_strand_id
1 'polypeptide(L)'
;MENVTSKVFLKNMSNFIGAQAGSTIHKRILQEYGMINPLPRNYMPTMNDPWCAIFVSAMWKYLGPNKWFPYECSCTIMIQKLEAEGLFRYADSIHDSSELNPGWLIFYDWERDGSPDHVGFIEEVRADIITTIEGNYRNQVWNGQLDFGDKRIYGYGILQYDNDESETEKAIKFVSDNRIMRGNGTVDYWDRGPTRKQLAVILYRLYQFTKE
;
A
#
# COMPACT_ATOMS: atom_id res chain seq x y z
N MET A 1 18.69 3.49 -8.85
CA MET A 1 17.82 2.52 -8.15
C MET A 1 16.52 2.46 -8.94
N GLU A 2 15.96 1.27 -9.12
CA GLU A 2 14.70 1.08 -9.83
C GLU A 2 13.56 1.68 -8.99
N ASN A 3 12.62 2.41 -9.62
CA ASN A 3 11.48 2.99 -8.92
C ASN A 3 10.57 1.87 -8.40
N VAL A 4 10.32 1.85 -7.10
CA VAL A 4 9.46 0.86 -6.46
C VAL A 4 8.08 1.47 -6.22
N THR A 5 7.17 1.29 -7.18
CA THR A 5 5.75 1.63 -7.03
C THR A 5 5.04 0.58 -6.18
N SER A 6 3.85 0.87 -5.65
CA SER A 6 3.02 -0.10 -4.92
C SER A 6 2.76 -1.35 -5.77
N LYS A 7 2.48 -1.18 -7.06
CA LYS A 7 2.27 -2.27 -8.02
C LYS A 7 3.49 -3.19 -8.16
N VAL A 8 4.71 -2.62 -8.26
CA VAL A 8 5.96 -3.40 -8.36
C VAL A 8 6.22 -4.14 -7.05
N PHE A 9 6.05 -3.45 -5.92
CA PHE A 9 6.19 -4.03 -4.59
C PHE A 9 5.27 -5.23 -4.38
N LEU A 10 3.96 -5.06 -4.61
CA LEU A 10 2.95 -6.10 -4.44
C LEU A 10 3.18 -7.29 -5.39
N LYS A 11 3.53 -7.02 -6.65
CA LYS A 11 3.88 -8.06 -7.62
C LYS A 11 5.07 -8.92 -7.14
N ASN A 12 6.11 -8.29 -6.58
CA ASN A 12 7.27 -9.03 -6.07
C ASN A 12 6.93 -9.79 -4.78
N MET A 13 6.09 -9.22 -3.92
CA MET A 13 5.63 -9.85 -2.68
C MET A 13 4.74 -11.06 -2.94
N SER A 14 3.96 -11.08 -4.02
CA SER A 14 3.10 -12.21 -4.36
C SER A 14 3.86 -13.54 -4.53
N ASN A 15 5.18 -13.50 -4.82
CA ASN A 15 6.03 -14.69 -4.90
C ASN A 15 6.22 -15.40 -3.53
N PHE A 16 5.83 -14.76 -2.43
CA PHE A 16 5.90 -15.35 -1.09
C PHE A 16 4.60 -16.05 -0.68
N ILE A 17 3.49 -15.84 -1.39
CA ILE A 17 2.20 -16.45 -1.09
C ILE A 17 2.32 -17.97 -1.05
N GLY A 18 1.73 -18.59 -0.02
CA GLY A 18 1.79 -20.03 0.23
C GLY A 18 3.00 -20.48 1.04
N ALA A 19 3.96 -19.60 1.34
CA ALA A 19 5.10 -19.93 2.19
C ALA A 19 4.64 -20.28 3.61
N GLN A 20 4.96 -21.50 4.03
CA GLN A 20 4.59 -22.03 5.36
C GLN A 20 5.58 -21.61 6.44
N ALA A 21 5.10 -21.49 7.68
CA ALA A 21 5.98 -21.39 8.85
C ALA A 21 6.95 -22.59 8.87
N GLY A 22 8.20 -22.33 9.26
CA GLY A 22 9.26 -23.34 9.25
C GLY A 22 9.95 -23.55 7.92
N SER A 23 9.39 -23.07 6.79
CA SER A 23 9.99 -23.19 5.46
C SER A 23 11.27 -22.37 5.28
N THR A 24 12.02 -22.64 4.21
CA THR A 24 13.17 -21.84 3.81
C THR A 24 12.79 -20.37 3.55
N ILE A 25 11.59 -20.14 2.98
CA ILE A 25 11.08 -18.79 2.73
C ILE A 25 10.80 -18.09 4.07
N HIS A 26 10.17 -18.77 5.05
CA HIS A 26 9.97 -18.19 6.37
C HIS A 26 11.30 -17.81 7.05
N LYS A 27 12.32 -18.68 6.97
CA LYS A 27 13.69 -18.36 7.45
C LYS A 27 14.24 -17.10 6.80
N ARG A 28 14.06 -16.95 5.49
CA ARG A 28 14.46 -15.76 4.74
C ARG A 28 13.73 -14.51 5.23
N ILE A 29 12.42 -14.58 5.46
CA ILE A 29 11.64 -13.45 6.00
C ILE A 29 12.25 -12.99 7.34
N LEU A 30 12.58 -13.90 8.26
CA LEU A 30 13.22 -13.56 9.52
C LEU A 30 14.63 -12.96 9.33
N GLN A 31 15.39 -13.44 8.35
CA GLN A 31 16.70 -12.88 8.01
C GLN A 31 16.59 -11.44 7.48
N GLU A 32 15.65 -11.17 6.58
CA GLU A 32 15.41 -9.82 6.05
C GLU A 32 14.97 -8.85 7.15
N TYR A 33 14.15 -9.31 8.11
CA TYR A 33 13.82 -8.52 9.29
C TYR A 33 15.07 -8.21 10.12
N GLY A 34 15.96 -9.19 10.33
CA GLY A 34 17.21 -9.03 11.05
C GLY A 34 18.20 -8.03 10.43
N MET A 35 18.02 -7.68 9.13
CA MET A 35 18.82 -6.66 8.44
C MET A 35 18.32 -5.22 8.67
N ILE A 36 17.22 -5.04 9.39
CA ILE A 36 16.71 -3.71 9.74
C ILE A 36 17.68 -3.07 10.76
N ASN A 37 18.11 -1.85 10.48
CA ASN A 37 19.04 -1.15 11.36
C ASN A 37 18.55 0.29 11.65
N PRO A 38 18.30 0.68 12.90
CA PRO A 38 18.39 -0.19 14.10
C PRO A 38 17.34 -1.28 14.11
N LEU A 39 17.68 -2.45 14.67
CA LEU A 39 16.72 -3.55 14.80
C LEU A 39 15.60 -3.16 15.78
N PRO A 40 14.33 -3.26 15.39
CA PRO A 40 13.23 -2.85 16.25
C PRO A 40 13.30 -3.57 17.59
N ARG A 41 13.25 -2.80 18.68
CA ARG A 41 13.30 -3.27 20.08
C ARG A 41 14.53 -4.14 20.41
N ASN A 42 15.59 -4.12 19.58
CA ASN A 42 16.72 -5.04 19.64
C ASN A 42 16.30 -6.52 19.68
N TYR A 43 15.18 -6.84 19.08
CA TYR A 43 14.58 -8.17 19.15
C TYR A 43 14.74 -8.92 17.83
N MET A 44 15.52 -10.02 17.85
CA MET A 44 15.65 -10.95 16.74
C MET A 44 14.64 -12.07 16.89
N PRO A 45 13.62 -12.17 16.01
CA PRO A 45 12.57 -13.17 16.13
C PRO A 45 13.09 -14.58 15.87
N THR A 46 12.41 -15.54 16.48
CA THR A 46 12.60 -16.97 16.26
C THR A 46 11.53 -17.53 15.32
N MET A 47 11.68 -18.79 14.93
CA MET A 47 10.72 -19.50 14.08
C MET A 47 9.34 -19.74 14.73
N ASN A 48 9.26 -19.55 16.05
CA ASN A 48 8.05 -19.82 16.84
C ASN A 48 7.28 -18.55 17.21
N ASP A 49 7.84 -17.38 16.89
CA ASP A 49 7.19 -16.11 17.20
C ASP A 49 6.04 -15.80 16.23
N PRO A 50 5.02 -15.06 16.67
CA PRO A 50 4.06 -14.46 15.74
C PRO A 50 4.80 -13.54 14.73
N TRP A 51 4.56 -13.74 13.46
CA TRP A 51 5.38 -13.08 12.43
C TRP A 51 4.59 -12.23 11.40
N CYS A 52 3.38 -11.79 11.72
CA CYS A 52 2.62 -10.88 10.85
C CYS A 52 3.31 -9.49 10.71
N ALA A 53 3.60 -8.82 11.84
CA ALA A 53 4.31 -7.53 11.84
C ALA A 53 5.77 -7.68 11.38
N ILE A 54 6.42 -8.81 11.70
CA ILE A 54 7.74 -9.17 11.19
C ILE A 54 7.72 -9.29 9.66
N PHE A 55 6.70 -9.97 9.10
CA PHE A 55 6.55 -10.13 7.65
C PHE A 55 6.44 -8.77 6.94
N VAL A 56 5.55 -7.89 7.37
CA VAL A 56 5.39 -6.60 6.71
C VAL A 56 6.66 -5.74 6.81
N SER A 57 7.36 -5.79 7.96
CA SER A 57 8.65 -5.10 8.14
C SER A 57 9.75 -5.69 7.27
N ALA A 58 9.85 -7.02 7.19
CA ALA A 58 10.82 -7.70 6.34
C ALA A 58 10.57 -7.44 4.86
N MET A 59 9.32 -7.50 4.42
CA MET A 59 8.96 -7.26 3.01
C MET A 59 9.26 -5.82 2.60
N TRP A 60 8.97 -4.84 3.46
CA TRP A 60 9.34 -3.45 3.17
C TRP A 60 10.87 -3.28 3.11
N LYS A 61 11.61 -3.88 4.04
CA LYS A 61 13.08 -3.84 4.04
C LYS A 61 13.67 -4.44 2.78
N TYR A 62 13.11 -5.55 2.29
CA TYR A 62 13.65 -6.30 1.16
C TYR A 62 13.20 -5.79 -0.20
N LEU A 63 11.92 -5.40 -0.34
CA LEU A 63 11.28 -5.09 -1.63
C LEU A 63 10.83 -3.64 -1.73
N GLY A 64 10.67 -2.94 -0.61
CA GLY A 64 10.09 -1.61 -0.56
C GLY A 64 11.03 -0.52 -1.06
N PRO A 65 10.49 0.67 -1.33
CA PRO A 65 11.30 1.84 -1.68
C PRO A 65 12.11 2.33 -0.49
N ASN A 66 13.10 3.18 -0.75
CA ASN A 66 13.85 3.87 0.30
C ASN A 66 13.02 5.04 0.88
N LYS A 67 11.87 4.70 1.46
CA LYS A 67 10.95 5.62 2.13
C LYS A 67 10.81 5.23 3.59
N TRP A 68 10.27 6.15 4.39
CA TRP A 68 9.95 5.88 5.78
C TRP A 68 8.98 4.70 5.93
N PHE A 69 9.21 3.87 6.94
CA PHE A 69 8.37 2.73 7.29
C PHE A 69 8.40 2.50 8.81
N PRO A 70 7.28 2.14 9.45
CA PRO A 70 7.20 1.93 10.90
C PRO A 70 7.73 0.56 11.31
N TYR A 71 8.98 0.24 10.98
CA TYR A 71 9.58 -1.07 11.29
C TYR A 71 9.33 -1.51 12.73
N GLU A 72 8.67 -2.68 12.88
CA GLU A 72 8.29 -3.22 14.19
C GLU A 72 7.94 -4.72 14.10
N CYS A 73 7.95 -5.41 15.27
CA CYS A 73 7.46 -6.78 15.44
C CYS A 73 6.13 -6.84 16.23
N SER A 74 5.53 -5.70 16.55
CA SER A 74 4.26 -5.56 17.26
C SER A 74 3.29 -4.69 16.47
N CYS A 75 2.08 -5.18 16.24
CA CYS A 75 1.03 -4.42 15.54
C CYS A 75 0.69 -3.12 16.28
N THR A 76 0.52 -3.19 17.60
CA THR A 76 0.21 -2.01 18.43
C THR A 76 1.27 -0.93 18.34
N ILE A 77 2.57 -1.28 18.45
CA ILE A 77 3.65 -0.30 18.39
C ILE A 77 3.83 0.22 16.95
N MET A 78 3.58 -0.62 15.95
CA MET A 78 3.59 -0.19 14.55
C MET A 78 2.53 0.89 14.29
N ILE A 79 1.32 0.72 14.83
CA ILE A 79 0.25 1.71 14.77
C ILE A 79 0.67 3.00 15.47
N GLN A 80 1.22 2.94 16.69
CA GLN A 80 1.69 4.13 17.41
C GLN A 80 2.72 4.94 16.61
N LYS A 81 3.62 4.26 15.88
CA LYS A 81 4.57 4.93 14.97
C LYS A 81 3.87 5.59 13.80
N LEU A 82 2.86 4.93 13.19
CA LEU A 82 2.06 5.51 12.12
C LEU A 82 1.24 6.72 12.59
N GLU A 83 0.64 6.64 13.78
CA GLU A 83 -0.09 7.74 14.39
C GLU A 83 0.80 8.97 14.66
N ALA A 84 2.01 8.74 15.16
CA ALA A 84 2.98 9.81 15.43
C ALA A 84 3.37 10.59 14.16
N GLU A 85 3.32 9.94 12.98
CA GLU A 85 3.57 10.56 11.67
C GLU A 85 2.29 11.04 10.97
N GLY A 86 1.10 10.87 11.58
CA GLY A 86 -0.18 11.19 10.94
C GLY A 86 -0.53 10.28 9.76
N LEU A 87 0.03 9.08 9.73
CA LEU A 87 -0.10 8.09 8.64
C LEU A 87 -1.01 6.91 9.02
N PHE A 88 -1.80 7.03 10.08
CA PHE A 88 -2.79 6.03 10.46
C PHE A 88 -4.21 6.57 10.33
N ARG A 89 -5.12 5.73 9.81
CA ARG A 89 -6.55 6.02 9.75
C ARG A 89 -7.33 4.86 10.36
N TYR A 90 -8.15 5.16 11.36
CA TYR A 90 -9.08 4.19 11.93
C TYR A 90 -10.13 3.78 10.90
N ALA A 91 -10.60 2.54 10.98
CA ALA A 91 -11.56 1.99 10.00
C ALA A 91 -12.86 2.82 9.92
N ASP A 92 -13.34 3.34 11.03
CA ASP A 92 -14.54 4.17 11.11
C ASP A 92 -14.38 5.58 10.51
N SER A 93 -13.16 6.01 10.26
CA SER A 93 -12.85 7.28 9.58
C SER A 93 -12.80 7.18 8.05
N ILE A 94 -12.89 5.97 7.50
CA ILE A 94 -12.93 5.70 6.05
C ILE A 94 -14.36 5.34 5.69
N HIS A 95 -14.96 6.10 4.79
CA HIS A 95 -16.38 5.95 4.46
C HIS A 95 -16.62 5.34 3.08
N ASP A 96 -15.61 5.31 2.23
CA ASP A 96 -15.67 4.76 0.87
C ASP A 96 -14.43 3.93 0.57
N SER A 97 -14.60 2.76 -0.02
CA SER A 97 -13.50 1.87 -0.37
C SER A 97 -12.51 2.48 -1.36
N SER A 98 -12.94 3.47 -2.16
CA SER A 98 -12.07 4.21 -3.08
C SER A 98 -11.03 5.11 -2.38
N GLU A 99 -11.16 5.35 -1.07
CA GLU A 99 -10.15 6.03 -0.28
C GLU A 99 -8.93 5.15 0.02
N LEU A 100 -9.06 3.83 -0.12
CA LEU A 100 -8.00 2.87 0.14
C LEU A 100 -7.09 2.72 -1.08
N ASN A 101 -5.79 2.57 -0.81
CA ASN A 101 -4.82 2.36 -1.88
C ASN A 101 -4.09 1.01 -1.72
N PRO A 102 -3.89 0.27 -2.83
CA PRO A 102 -3.01 -0.89 -2.84
C PRO A 102 -1.61 -0.54 -2.31
N GLY A 103 -1.08 -1.42 -1.49
CA GLY A 103 0.21 -1.23 -0.82
C GLY A 103 0.11 -0.61 0.58
N TRP A 104 -1.04 -0.07 0.99
CA TRP A 104 -1.23 0.34 2.37
C TRP A 104 -1.26 -0.87 3.30
N LEU A 105 -0.94 -0.63 4.59
CA LEU A 105 -1.14 -1.64 5.64
C LEU A 105 -2.61 -1.69 6.02
N ILE A 106 -3.08 -2.91 6.33
CA ILE A 106 -4.38 -3.15 6.96
C ILE A 106 -4.16 -3.86 8.27
N PHE A 107 -4.76 -3.35 9.34
CA PHE A 107 -4.67 -3.89 10.69
C PHE A 107 -6.01 -4.47 11.11
N TYR A 108 -5.95 -5.59 11.84
CA TYR A 108 -7.12 -6.32 12.31
C TYR A 108 -7.12 -6.40 13.83
N ASP A 109 -8.33 -6.42 14.37
CA ASP A 109 -8.67 -6.77 15.74
C ASP A 109 -9.69 -7.91 15.65
N TRP A 110 -9.18 -9.15 15.72
CA TRP A 110 -9.99 -10.34 15.49
C TRP A 110 -11.05 -10.57 16.57
N GLU A 111 -10.67 -10.32 17.83
CA GLU A 111 -11.52 -10.45 19.01
C GLU A 111 -12.41 -9.23 19.23
N ARG A 112 -12.11 -8.10 18.58
CA ARG A 112 -12.81 -6.82 18.71
C ARG A 112 -12.78 -6.28 20.13
N ASP A 113 -11.62 -6.42 20.78
CA ASP A 113 -11.36 -5.97 22.15
C ASP A 113 -10.63 -4.61 22.21
N GLY A 114 -10.37 -4.00 21.05
CA GLY A 114 -9.64 -2.75 20.92
C GLY A 114 -8.12 -2.91 20.82
N SER A 115 -7.64 -4.16 20.71
CA SER A 115 -6.22 -4.47 20.58
C SER A 115 -5.92 -5.06 19.19
N PRO A 116 -5.06 -4.42 18.38
CA PRO A 116 -4.76 -4.93 17.04
C PRO A 116 -3.90 -6.20 17.10
N ASP A 117 -4.42 -7.29 16.54
CA ASP A 117 -3.82 -8.63 16.57
C ASP A 117 -2.97 -8.96 15.36
N HIS A 118 -3.31 -8.36 14.22
CA HIS A 118 -2.78 -8.80 12.95
C HIS A 118 -2.57 -7.63 11.99
N VAL A 119 -1.68 -7.84 11.00
CA VAL A 119 -1.38 -6.85 9.96
C VAL A 119 -1.01 -7.53 8.64
N GLY A 120 -1.45 -6.94 7.54
CA GLY A 120 -1.06 -7.30 6.18
C GLY A 120 -0.94 -6.08 5.28
N PHE A 121 -0.73 -6.33 3.99
CA PHE A 121 -0.80 -5.30 2.95
C PHE A 121 -2.11 -5.42 2.17
N ILE A 122 -2.72 -4.30 1.83
CA ILE A 122 -3.78 -4.27 0.82
C ILE A 122 -3.15 -4.58 -0.53
N GLU A 123 -3.59 -5.64 -1.19
CA GLU A 123 -3.15 -5.99 -2.54
C GLU A 123 -3.98 -5.26 -3.60
N GLU A 124 -5.29 -5.29 -3.44
CA GLU A 124 -6.23 -4.68 -4.38
C GLU A 124 -7.52 -4.29 -3.67
N VAL A 125 -8.19 -3.27 -4.19
CA VAL A 125 -9.55 -2.90 -3.81
C VAL A 125 -10.41 -2.87 -5.06
N ARG A 126 -11.46 -3.69 -5.10
CA ARG A 126 -12.43 -3.74 -6.21
C ARG A 126 -13.84 -3.63 -5.65
N ALA A 127 -14.53 -2.56 -5.98
CA ALA A 127 -15.78 -2.20 -5.32
C ALA A 127 -15.58 -2.26 -3.80
N ASP A 128 -16.39 -3.02 -3.08
CA ASP A 128 -16.29 -3.14 -1.61
C ASP A 128 -15.49 -4.38 -1.16
N ILE A 129 -14.71 -5.00 -2.04
CA ILE A 129 -13.86 -6.16 -1.72
C ILE A 129 -12.40 -5.72 -1.63
N ILE A 130 -11.76 -6.03 -0.51
CA ILE A 130 -10.34 -5.83 -0.27
C ILE A 130 -9.65 -7.18 -0.38
N THR A 131 -8.62 -7.30 -1.24
CA THR A 131 -7.69 -8.42 -1.22
C THR A 131 -6.40 -8.02 -0.52
N THR A 132 -5.78 -8.96 0.19
CA THR A 132 -4.63 -8.71 1.06
C THR A 132 -3.54 -9.75 0.89
N ILE A 133 -2.30 -9.38 1.22
CA ILE A 133 -1.19 -10.32 1.40
C ILE A 133 -0.72 -10.21 2.85
N GLU A 134 -0.81 -11.32 3.58
CA GLU A 134 -0.62 -11.36 5.03
C GLU A 134 0.39 -12.42 5.43
N GLY A 135 1.34 -12.08 6.29
CA GLY A 135 2.22 -13.06 6.92
C GLY A 135 1.57 -13.68 8.16
N ASN A 136 1.89 -14.93 8.44
CA ASN A 136 1.41 -15.66 9.62
C ASN A 136 -0.12 -15.87 9.71
N TYR A 137 -0.87 -15.67 8.65
CA TYR A 137 -2.26 -16.07 8.66
C TYR A 137 -2.33 -17.61 8.56
N ARG A 138 -2.80 -18.26 9.62
CA ARG A 138 -2.78 -19.73 9.75
C ARG A 138 -1.39 -20.33 9.48
N ASN A 139 -0.34 -19.70 10.02
CA ASN A 139 1.06 -20.11 9.89
C ASN A 139 1.60 -20.09 8.43
N GLN A 140 1.08 -19.24 7.56
CA GLN A 140 1.58 -19.08 6.20
C GLN A 140 1.49 -17.64 5.70
N VAL A 141 2.12 -17.36 4.57
CA VAL A 141 1.83 -16.16 3.79
C VAL A 141 0.55 -16.43 3.01
N TRP A 142 -0.47 -15.66 3.31
CA TRP A 142 -1.81 -15.85 2.79
C TRP A 142 -2.24 -14.71 1.88
N ASN A 143 -3.00 -15.05 0.83
CA ASN A 143 -3.74 -14.07 0.05
C ASN A 143 -5.19 -14.09 0.53
N GLY A 144 -5.55 -13.05 1.28
CA GLY A 144 -6.86 -12.91 1.91
C GLY A 144 -7.86 -12.15 1.07
N GLN A 145 -9.12 -12.25 1.45
CA GLN A 145 -10.21 -11.45 0.91
C GLN A 145 -11.23 -11.15 1.99
N LEU A 146 -11.71 -9.89 2.05
CA LEU A 146 -12.73 -9.45 3.00
C LEU A 146 -13.53 -8.28 2.43
N ASP A 147 -14.70 -8.03 3.02
CA ASP A 147 -15.52 -6.87 2.69
C ASP A 147 -14.94 -5.59 3.31
N PHE A 148 -15.06 -4.46 2.63
CA PHE A 148 -14.64 -3.14 3.13
C PHE A 148 -15.25 -2.79 4.50
N GLY A 149 -16.50 -3.14 4.74
CA GLY A 149 -17.18 -2.91 6.02
C GLY A 149 -16.95 -3.98 7.10
N ASP A 150 -15.97 -4.88 6.94
CA ASP A 150 -15.71 -5.93 7.93
C ASP A 150 -15.29 -5.33 9.28
N LYS A 151 -16.05 -5.64 10.32
CA LYS A 151 -15.88 -5.06 11.66
C LYS A 151 -14.61 -5.50 12.41
N ARG A 152 -13.86 -6.43 11.82
CA ARG A 152 -12.55 -6.85 12.34
C ARG A 152 -11.42 -5.96 11.83
N ILE A 153 -11.68 -5.07 10.87
CA ILE A 153 -10.70 -4.09 10.44
C ILE A 153 -10.56 -3.03 11.53
N TYR A 154 -9.36 -2.91 12.09
CA TYR A 154 -9.02 -1.90 13.09
C TYR A 154 -8.69 -0.56 12.43
N GLY A 155 -7.94 -0.58 11.33
CA GLY A 155 -7.55 0.61 10.59
C GLY A 155 -6.48 0.35 9.54
N TYR A 156 -5.96 1.42 8.98
CA TYR A 156 -5.07 1.42 7.82
C TYR A 156 -3.85 2.27 8.05
N GLY A 157 -2.68 1.76 7.64
CA GLY A 157 -1.41 2.49 7.64
C GLY A 157 -1.08 2.99 6.24
N ILE A 158 -0.92 4.30 6.10
CA ILE A 158 -0.59 4.95 4.83
C ILE A 158 0.89 4.81 4.56
N LEU A 159 1.25 4.20 3.43
CA LEU A 159 2.64 4.05 2.99
C LEU A 159 2.89 4.85 1.72
N GLN A 160 4.11 5.35 1.60
CA GLN A 160 4.55 6.13 0.44
C GLN A 160 5.45 5.29 -0.45
N TYR A 161 5.15 5.25 -1.74
CA TYR A 161 5.92 4.57 -2.77
C TYR A 161 6.61 5.55 -3.71
N ASP A 162 7.58 5.06 -4.49
CA ASP A 162 8.16 5.88 -5.55
C ASP A 162 7.16 5.99 -6.69
N ASN A 163 6.93 7.21 -7.16
CA ASN A 163 6.12 7.50 -8.36
C ASN A 163 4.78 6.73 -8.44
N ASP A 164 4.10 6.54 -7.31
CA ASP A 164 2.67 6.29 -7.35
C ASP A 164 1.99 7.60 -7.80
N GLU A 165 2.20 7.92 -9.10
CA GLU A 165 1.47 9.02 -9.72
C GLU A 165 -0.02 8.70 -9.58
N SER A 166 -0.77 9.61 -8.98
CA SER A 166 -2.23 9.52 -8.94
C SER A 166 -2.77 9.37 -10.37
N GLU A 167 -3.95 8.80 -10.52
CA GLU A 167 -4.59 8.76 -11.85
C GLU A 167 -4.69 10.14 -12.49
N THR A 168 -4.90 11.17 -11.66
CA THR A 168 -4.93 12.57 -12.10
C THR A 168 -3.57 13.01 -12.65
N GLU A 169 -2.46 12.72 -11.96
CA GLU A 169 -1.11 13.04 -12.45
C GLU A 169 -0.79 12.27 -13.73
N LYS A 170 -1.14 10.98 -13.82
CA LYS A 170 -1.00 10.20 -15.06
C LYS A 170 -1.81 10.78 -16.21
N ALA A 171 -3.05 11.18 -15.93
CA ALA A 171 -3.91 11.81 -16.92
C ALA A 171 -3.35 13.16 -17.37
N ILE A 172 -2.91 14.01 -16.44
CA ILE A 172 -2.26 15.29 -16.74
C ILE A 172 -1.01 15.07 -17.58
N LYS A 173 -0.16 14.13 -17.19
CA LYS A 173 1.05 13.79 -17.94
C LYS A 173 0.71 13.29 -19.34
N PHE A 174 -0.22 12.35 -19.47
CA PHE A 174 -0.65 11.80 -20.75
C PHE A 174 -1.14 12.91 -21.71
N VAL A 175 -2.06 13.77 -21.25
CA VAL A 175 -2.63 14.81 -22.10
C VAL A 175 -1.62 15.91 -22.43
N SER A 176 -0.62 16.12 -21.58
CA SER A 176 0.49 17.07 -21.81
C SER A 176 1.50 16.52 -22.80
N ASP A 177 1.99 15.29 -22.60
CA ASP A 177 2.98 14.64 -23.46
C ASP A 177 2.46 14.46 -24.88
N ASN A 178 1.19 14.10 -25.03
CA ASN A 178 0.53 13.96 -26.32
C ASN A 178 -0.05 15.27 -26.86
N ARG A 179 0.24 16.40 -26.23
CA ARG A 179 -0.21 17.74 -26.62
C ARG A 179 -1.73 17.90 -26.77
N ILE A 180 -2.50 17.02 -26.13
CA ILE A 180 -3.97 17.07 -26.11
C ILE A 180 -4.43 18.29 -25.31
N MET A 181 -3.81 18.53 -24.15
CA MET A 181 -3.96 19.75 -23.37
C MET A 181 -2.59 20.39 -23.13
N ARG A 182 -2.55 21.72 -23.21
CA ARG A 182 -1.35 22.50 -22.89
C ARG A 182 -1.67 23.36 -21.67
N GLY A 183 -1.01 23.06 -20.53
CA GLY A 183 -1.00 23.94 -19.38
C GLY A 183 -0.24 25.23 -19.67
N ASN A 184 -0.46 26.24 -18.85
CA ASN A 184 0.30 27.50 -18.90
C ASN A 184 1.56 27.47 -18.00
N GLY A 185 1.92 26.29 -17.48
CA GLY A 185 3.08 26.09 -16.58
C GLY A 185 2.82 26.43 -15.12
N THR A 186 1.59 26.77 -14.73
CA THR A 186 1.22 27.00 -13.33
C THR A 186 0.38 25.86 -12.78
N VAL A 187 0.56 25.51 -11.50
CA VAL A 187 -0.15 24.40 -10.83
C VAL A 187 -1.67 24.64 -10.83
N ASP A 188 -2.10 25.89 -10.63
CA ASP A 188 -3.51 26.28 -10.55
C ASP A 188 -4.29 26.12 -11.87
N TYR A 189 -3.61 25.88 -12.99
CA TYR A 189 -4.27 25.74 -14.29
C TYR A 189 -5.11 24.46 -14.39
N TRP A 190 -4.69 23.39 -13.72
CA TRP A 190 -5.37 22.09 -13.77
C TRP A 190 -6.59 22.03 -12.85
N ASP A 191 -6.68 22.91 -11.86
CA ASP A 191 -7.79 23.00 -10.91
C ASP A 191 -8.96 23.84 -11.44
N ARG A 192 -8.79 24.48 -12.59
CA ARG A 192 -9.85 25.26 -13.26
C ARG A 192 -10.51 24.46 -14.36
N GLY A 193 -11.83 24.33 -14.30
CA GLY A 193 -12.59 23.70 -15.37
C GLY A 193 -12.35 24.38 -16.74
N PRO A 194 -12.24 23.61 -17.82
CA PRO A 194 -12.07 24.15 -19.14
C PRO A 194 -13.30 24.94 -19.60
N THR A 195 -13.09 26.03 -20.31
CA THR A 195 -14.19 26.70 -21.04
C THR A 195 -14.73 25.77 -22.14
N ARG A 196 -15.96 26.02 -22.62
CA ARG A 196 -16.56 25.25 -23.73
C ARG A 196 -15.67 25.19 -24.96
N LYS A 197 -14.96 26.31 -25.30
CA LYS A 197 -14.01 26.36 -26.42
C LYS A 197 -12.80 25.46 -26.18
N GLN A 198 -12.22 25.49 -24.98
CA GLN A 198 -11.11 24.64 -24.62
C GLN A 198 -11.51 23.16 -24.64
N LEU A 199 -12.70 22.82 -24.11
CA LEU A 199 -13.23 21.45 -24.16
C LEU A 199 -13.40 20.96 -25.60
N ALA A 200 -13.92 21.77 -26.51
CA ALA A 200 -14.05 21.40 -27.91
C ALA A 200 -12.69 21.10 -28.56
N VAL A 201 -11.65 21.90 -28.27
CA VAL A 201 -10.29 21.66 -28.77
C VAL A 201 -9.70 20.38 -28.20
N ILE A 202 -9.92 20.10 -26.91
CA ILE A 202 -9.46 18.87 -26.25
C ILE A 202 -10.10 17.65 -26.92
N LEU A 203 -11.42 17.65 -27.09
CA LEU A 203 -12.16 16.55 -27.72
C LEU A 203 -11.73 16.33 -29.18
N TYR A 204 -11.49 17.41 -29.94
CA TYR A 204 -11.00 17.31 -31.30
C TYR A 204 -9.60 16.66 -31.37
N ARG A 205 -8.68 17.05 -30.49
CA ARG A 205 -7.32 16.46 -30.42
C ARG A 205 -7.37 15.00 -29.98
N LEU A 206 -8.19 14.64 -29.01
CA LEU A 206 -8.42 13.24 -28.60
C LEU A 206 -8.92 12.41 -29.79
N TYR A 207 -9.90 12.93 -30.55
CA TYR A 207 -10.42 12.24 -31.72
C TYR A 207 -9.33 12.02 -32.80
N GLN A 208 -8.45 13.01 -33.04
CA GLN A 208 -7.32 12.82 -33.96
C GLN A 208 -6.33 11.77 -33.44
N PHE A 209 -6.02 11.79 -32.15
CA PHE A 209 -5.12 10.82 -31.51
C PHE A 209 -5.60 9.37 -31.62
N THR A 210 -6.92 9.12 -31.63
CA THR A 210 -7.47 7.76 -31.78
C THR A 210 -7.51 7.25 -33.21
N LYS A 211 -7.10 8.07 -34.20
CA LYS A 211 -7.04 7.71 -35.63
C LYS A 211 -5.65 7.29 -36.11
N GLU A 212 -4.61 7.56 -35.32
CA GLU A 212 -3.24 7.11 -35.53
C GLU A 212 -3.00 5.75 -34.90
#